data_1f66de2751caff614b124c5ec58d9a5e
#
_entry.id   1f66de2751caff614b124c5ec58d9a5e
#
_cell.length_a   1.000
_cell.length_b   1.000
_cell.length_c   1.000
_cell.angle_alpha   90.00
_cell.angle_beta   90.00
_cell.angle_gamma   90.00
#
_symmetry.space_group_name_H-M   'P 1'
#
loop_
_entity.id
_entity.type
_entity.pdbx_description
1 polymer ?
#
loop_
_entity_poly.entity_id
_entity_poly.type
_entity_poly.pdbx_seq_one_letter_code
_entity_poly.pdbx_strand_id
1 'polypeptide(L)'
;MLKNKKNSFVVVNFGRGGNMASSKEYLSYILEQLSDLEEITFRQLMGEYIIYYRGKIVGGIYDNRFLVKTVAAAVSLMPDALYEKPYDGAKEMLLVDNVESKEFLAKLINAMYDELPARKK
;
A
#
# COMPACT_ATOMS: atom_id res chain seq x y z
N MET A 1 12.32 -3.94 17.20
CA MET A 1 11.93 -4.15 17.15
C MET A 1 11.67 -4.63 16.96
N LEU A 2 11.33 -4.67 16.62
CA LEU A 2 10.86 -5.20 16.43
C LEU A 2 10.81 -5.63 16.01
N LYS A 3 10.87 -5.78 15.86
CA LYS A 3 10.62 -6.14 15.51
C LYS A 3 10.37 -6.72 15.22
N ASN A 4 10.21 -6.88 15.07
CA ASN A 4 9.71 -7.40 14.85
C ASN A 4 9.40 -7.81 14.62
N LYS A 5 9.54 -8.06 14.64
CA LYS A 5 8.98 -8.30 14.53
C LYS A 5 8.67 -8.60 14.01
N LYS A 6 8.59 -8.89 13.59
CA LYS A 6 8.11 -9.05 13.12
C LYS A 6 7.79 -9.62 12.84
N ASN A 7 7.56 -9.83 12.67
CA ASN A 7 6.98 -10.36 12.49
C ASN A 7 6.46 -10.86 12.42
N SER A 8 6.56 -11.20 12.54
CA SER A 8 5.89 -11.64 12.65
C SER A 8 5.20 -11.74 12.44
N PHE A 9 4.80 -11.90 12.02
CA PHE A 9 3.90 -11.89 11.84
C PHE A 9 3.49 -12.47 11.32
N VAL A 10 3.44 -12.72 10.83
CA VAL A 10 3.00 -13.18 10.33
C VAL A 10 2.48 -14.08 10.33
N VAL A 11 2.50 -14.42 10.41
CA VAL A 11 2.11 -15.37 10.51
C VAL A 11 1.09 -15.74 10.69
N VAL A 12 0.72 -15.50 11.03
CA VAL A 12 -0.25 -15.75 11.40
C VAL A 12 -1.26 -16.01 10.58
N ASN A 13 -1.51 -15.58 9.75
CA ASN A 13 -2.53 -15.84 9.04
C ASN A 13 -2.42 -16.93 8.22
N PHE A 14 -1.59 -17.69 8.43
CA PHE A 14 -1.47 -18.64 7.64
C PHE A 14 -2.39 -19.59 7.96
N GLY A 15 -2.76 -20.23 7.76
CA GLY A 15 -3.65 -21.08 8.02
C GLY A 15 -4.89 -20.91 7.28
N ARG A 16 -5.18 -19.91 6.79
CA ARG A 16 -6.31 -19.73 6.15
C ARG A 16 -6.29 -20.18 4.86
N GLY A 17 -5.45 -20.49 4.27
CA GLY A 17 -5.45 -20.96 3.02
C GLY A 17 -5.91 -20.07 2.05
N GLY A 18 -5.93 -20.24 0.98
CA GLY A 18 -6.40 -19.63 -0.06
C GLY A 18 -6.43 -18.23 -0.11
N ASN A 19 -7.34 -17.65 -0.64
CA ASN A 19 -7.44 -16.41 -0.78
C ASN A 19 -7.70 -15.72 0.38
N MET A 20 -6.88 -14.94 0.80
CA MET A 20 -7.03 -14.29 1.91
C MET A 20 -7.24 -12.91 1.82
N ALA A 21 -8.01 -12.33 2.61
CA ALA A 21 -8.08 -10.92 2.80
C ALA A 21 -6.81 -10.44 3.41
N SER A 22 -6.51 -9.18 3.24
CA SER A 22 -5.35 -8.60 3.87
C SER A 22 -5.58 -8.51 5.37
N SER A 23 -4.55 -8.70 6.14
CA SER A 23 -4.69 -8.72 7.57
C SER A 23 -4.67 -7.32 8.16
N LYS A 24 -5.31 -7.16 9.31
CA LYS A 24 -5.28 -5.90 10.01
C LYS A 24 -3.89 -5.58 10.49
N GLU A 25 -3.11 -6.60 10.78
CA GLU A 25 -1.73 -6.40 11.22
C GLU A 25 -0.91 -5.77 10.11
N TYR A 26 -1.10 -6.22 8.87
CA TYR A 26 -0.35 -5.64 7.77
C TYR A 26 -0.82 -4.20 7.52
N LEU A 27 -2.11 -3.95 7.63
CA LEU A 27 -2.62 -2.59 7.52
C LEU A 27 -1.98 -1.69 8.57
N SER A 28 -1.94 -2.14 9.81
CA SER A 28 -1.35 -1.34 10.89
C SER A 28 0.12 -1.07 10.62
N TYR A 29 0.83 -2.07 10.11
CA TYR A 29 2.23 -1.91 9.78
C TYR A 29 2.41 -0.83 8.70
N ILE A 30 1.62 -0.91 7.63
CA ILE A 30 1.75 0.07 6.55
C ILE A 30 1.37 1.48 7.03
N LEU A 31 0.32 1.59 7.84
CA LEU A 31 -0.07 2.91 8.35
C LEU A 31 1.04 3.49 9.22
N GLU A 32 1.72 2.65 9.96
CA GLU A 32 2.84 3.13 10.76
C GLU A 32 3.98 3.59 9.85
N GLN A 33 4.22 2.86 8.77
CA GLN A 33 5.28 3.25 7.83
C GLN A 33 4.93 4.54 7.09
N LEU A 34 3.65 4.88 7.00
CA LEU A 34 3.22 6.11 6.34
C LEU A 34 3.06 7.26 7.33
N SER A 35 3.49 7.07 8.56
CA SER A 35 3.19 8.04 9.62
C SER A 35 3.91 9.37 9.48
N ASP A 36 4.91 9.48 8.61
CA ASP A 36 5.54 10.76 8.37
C ASP A 36 4.67 11.66 7.49
N LEU A 37 3.59 11.11 6.93
CA LEU A 37 2.68 11.89 6.11
C LEU A 37 1.43 12.21 6.91
N GLU A 38 0.92 13.43 6.75
CA GLU A 38 -0.33 13.78 7.41
C GLU A 38 -1.47 13.46 6.48
N GLU A 39 -2.66 13.28 7.04
CA GLU A 39 -3.86 13.08 6.23
C GLU A 39 -3.86 11.78 5.41
N ILE A 40 -3.26 10.75 5.95
CA ILE A 40 -3.41 9.42 5.39
C ILE A 40 -4.67 8.82 6.00
N THR A 41 -5.56 8.32 5.16
CA THR A 41 -6.75 7.64 5.63
C THR A 41 -6.93 6.36 4.83
N PHE A 42 -7.85 5.52 5.25
CA PHE A 42 -8.09 4.28 4.53
C PHE A 42 -9.56 3.91 4.60
N ARG A 43 -9.97 3.05 3.70
CA ARG A 43 -11.31 2.45 3.74
C ARG A 43 -11.17 0.98 3.49
N GLN A 44 -11.91 0.19 4.25
CA GLN A 44 -11.94 -1.24 4.02
C GLN A 44 -12.99 -1.54 2.97
N LEU A 45 -12.65 -2.41 2.03
CA LEU A 45 -13.59 -2.74 0.99
C LEU A 45 -13.36 -4.19 0.62
N MET A 46 -14.31 -5.05 0.96
CA MET A 46 -14.26 -6.46 0.57
C MET A 46 -12.97 -7.15 0.98
N GLY A 47 -12.53 -6.89 2.18
CA GLY A 47 -11.36 -7.56 2.73
C GLY A 47 -10.05 -6.91 2.37
N GLU A 48 -10.08 -5.84 1.59
CA GLU A 48 -8.87 -5.13 1.23
C GLU A 48 -8.96 -3.71 1.75
N TYR A 49 -7.89 -2.94 1.60
CA TYR A 49 -7.87 -1.60 2.14
C TYR A 49 -7.41 -0.63 1.07
N ILE A 50 -8.16 0.43 0.87
CA ILE A 50 -7.80 1.48 -0.07
C ILE A 50 -7.15 2.60 0.74
N ILE A 51 -6.00 3.07 0.30
CA ILE A 51 -5.24 4.08 1.02
C ILE A 51 -5.36 5.42 0.30
N TYR A 52 -5.69 6.44 1.08
CA TYR A 52 -5.85 7.79 0.56
C TYR A 52 -4.81 8.72 1.17
N TYR A 53 -4.38 9.69 0.39
CA TYR A 53 -3.53 10.76 0.89
C TYR A 53 -4.22 12.07 0.50
N ARG A 54 -4.64 12.81 1.51
CA ARG A 54 -5.35 14.07 1.29
C ARG A 54 -6.55 13.89 0.37
N GLY A 55 -7.25 12.80 0.54
CA GLY A 55 -8.47 12.53 -0.19
C GLY A 55 -8.30 11.89 -1.55
N LYS A 56 -7.07 11.77 -2.04
CA LYS A 56 -6.84 11.10 -3.34
C LYS A 56 -6.39 9.67 -3.10
N ILE A 57 -6.83 8.76 -3.95
CA ILE A 57 -6.45 7.36 -3.81
C ILE A 57 -5.03 7.17 -4.30
N VAL A 58 -4.15 6.71 -3.41
CA VAL A 58 -2.77 6.44 -3.74
C VAL A 58 -2.60 5.02 -4.24
N GLY A 59 -3.34 4.10 -3.64
CA GLY A 59 -3.21 2.69 -3.92
C GLY A 59 -3.97 1.93 -2.87
N GLY A 60 -3.47 0.78 -2.49
CA GLY A 60 -4.16 -0.01 -1.48
C GLY A 60 -3.36 -1.21 -1.03
N ILE A 61 -3.94 -1.95 -0.11
CA ILE A 61 -3.34 -3.16 0.41
C ILE A 61 -4.19 -4.32 -0.08
N TYR A 62 -3.58 -5.20 -0.87
CA TYR A 62 -4.27 -6.31 -1.51
C TYR A 62 -3.46 -7.58 -1.27
N ASP A 63 -4.03 -8.56 -0.59
CA ASP A 63 -3.31 -9.79 -0.28
C ASP A 63 -2.00 -9.50 0.43
N ASN A 64 -2.04 -8.60 1.37
CA ASN A 64 -0.87 -8.19 2.15
C ASN A 64 0.28 -7.69 1.25
N ARG A 65 -0.09 -6.97 0.18
CA ARG A 65 0.87 -6.28 -0.69
C ARG A 65 0.45 -4.82 -0.75
N PHE A 66 1.40 -3.91 -0.65
CA PHE A 66 1.08 -2.50 -0.80
C PHE A 66 1.33 -2.13 -2.25
N LEU A 67 0.25 -1.85 -2.98
CA LEU A 67 0.33 -1.50 -4.39
C LEU A 67 -0.08 -0.05 -4.56
N VAL A 68 0.62 0.65 -5.44
CA VAL A 68 0.29 2.07 -5.71
C VAL A 68 -0.01 2.25 -7.18
N LYS A 69 -0.70 3.35 -7.49
CA LYS A 69 -1.08 3.63 -8.87
C LYS A 69 0.15 3.90 -9.72
N THR A 70 0.04 3.60 -11.01
CA THR A 70 1.19 3.66 -11.91
C THR A 70 1.35 5.04 -12.51
N VAL A 71 1.33 6.07 -11.68
CA VAL A 71 1.59 7.42 -12.17
C VAL A 71 3.09 7.58 -12.44
N ALA A 72 3.44 8.57 -13.25
CA ALA A 72 4.82 8.73 -13.69
C ALA A 72 5.82 8.85 -12.56
N ALA A 73 5.46 9.55 -11.51
CA ALA A 73 6.37 9.72 -10.37
C ALA A 73 6.67 8.38 -9.71
N ALA A 74 5.67 7.51 -9.60
CA ALA A 74 5.88 6.22 -8.97
C ALA A 74 6.77 5.35 -9.84
N VAL A 75 6.55 5.34 -11.14
CA VAL A 75 7.38 4.58 -12.06
C VAL A 75 8.81 5.08 -12.00
N SER A 76 8.98 6.39 -11.94
CA SER A 76 10.31 6.99 -11.92
C SER A 76 11.07 6.65 -10.64
N LEU A 77 10.38 6.65 -9.51
CA LEU A 77 11.04 6.38 -8.24
C LEU A 77 11.24 4.90 -7.98
N MET A 78 10.51 4.06 -8.68
CA MET A 78 10.63 2.62 -8.51
C MET A 78 10.76 1.94 -9.88
N PRO A 79 11.86 2.22 -10.59
CA PRO A 79 11.98 1.72 -11.97
C PRO A 79 12.04 0.20 -12.08
N ASP A 80 12.41 -0.48 -11.01
CA ASP A 80 12.48 -1.92 -11.02
C ASP A 80 11.31 -2.60 -10.36
N ALA A 81 10.29 -1.86 -9.97
CA ALA A 81 9.16 -2.44 -9.27
C ALA A 81 8.37 -3.37 -10.19
N LEU A 82 7.80 -4.40 -9.58
CA LEU A 82 6.97 -5.32 -10.34
C LEU A 82 5.59 -4.71 -10.52
N TYR A 83 4.99 -5.01 -11.65
CA TYR A 83 3.61 -4.62 -11.90
C TYR A 83 2.75 -5.80 -11.50
N GLU A 84 1.75 -5.57 -10.69
CA GLU A 84 0.88 -6.64 -10.23
C GLU A 84 -0.55 -6.18 -10.23
N LYS A 85 -1.46 -7.09 -10.46
CA LYS A 85 -2.87 -6.76 -10.40
C LYS A 85 -3.35 -6.91 -8.98
N PRO A 86 -4.12 -5.96 -8.47
CA PRO A 86 -4.65 -6.09 -7.11
C PRO A 86 -5.67 -7.24 -7.03
N TYR A 87 -6.37 -7.51 -8.12
CA TYR A 87 -7.32 -8.63 -8.20
C TYR A 87 -7.60 -8.89 -9.67
N ASP A 88 -8.25 -10.02 -9.95
CA ASP A 88 -8.52 -10.38 -11.32
C ASP A 88 -9.35 -9.33 -12.01
N GLY A 89 -8.97 -8.96 -13.19
CA GLY A 89 -9.71 -7.99 -13.98
C GLY A 89 -9.33 -6.55 -13.74
N ALA A 90 -8.49 -6.29 -12.75
CA ALA A 90 -8.09 -4.94 -12.46
C ALA A 90 -6.88 -4.53 -13.29
N LYS A 91 -6.63 -3.24 -13.36
CA LYS A 91 -5.43 -2.76 -14.01
C LYS A 91 -4.24 -3.02 -13.12
N GLU A 92 -3.09 -3.17 -13.70
CA GLU A 92 -1.88 -3.39 -12.94
C GLU A 92 -1.49 -2.16 -12.14
N MET A 93 -0.90 -2.40 -11.00
CA MET A 93 -0.37 -1.37 -10.12
C MET A 93 1.07 -1.73 -9.82
N LEU A 94 1.80 -0.84 -9.15
CA LEU A 94 3.19 -1.11 -8.82
C LEU A 94 3.32 -1.63 -7.41
N LEU A 95 4.07 -2.70 -7.24
CA LEU A 95 4.31 -3.26 -5.92
C LEU A 95 5.40 -2.46 -5.24
N VAL A 96 5.09 -1.92 -4.06
CA VAL A 96 6.08 -1.19 -3.28
C VAL A 96 6.81 -2.21 -2.43
N ASP A 97 8.08 -2.45 -2.73
CA ASP A 97 8.81 -3.43 -1.97
C ASP A 97 9.74 -2.83 -0.94
N ASN A 98 9.87 -1.52 -0.86
CA ASN A 98 10.70 -0.89 0.16
C ASN A 98 9.81 -0.28 1.23
N VAL A 99 8.88 -1.09 1.76
CA VAL A 99 7.89 -0.56 2.70
C VAL A 99 8.47 -0.30 4.08
N GLU A 100 9.66 -0.78 4.35
CA GLU A 100 10.23 -0.53 5.65
C GLU A 100 10.90 0.83 5.75
N SER A 101 10.99 1.58 4.67
CA SER A 101 11.60 2.90 4.74
C SER A 101 10.54 3.98 4.77
N LYS A 102 10.32 4.55 5.95
CA LYS A 102 9.35 5.64 6.10
C LYS A 102 9.72 6.82 5.23
N GLU A 103 11.00 7.11 5.13
CA GLU A 103 11.47 8.23 4.36
C GLU A 103 11.16 8.04 2.87
N PHE A 104 11.38 6.82 2.37
CA PHE A 104 11.10 6.56 0.97
C PHE A 104 9.60 6.64 0.70
N LEU A 105 8.79 6.10 1.61
CA LEU A 105 7.34 6.13 1.39
C LEU A 105 6.80 7.56 1.38
N ALA A 106 7.32 8.41 2.27
CA ALA A 106 6.88 9.80 2.28
C ALA A 106 7.27 10.49 0.98
N LYS A 107 8.48 10.22 0.49
CA LYS A 107 8.93 10.82 -0.75
C LYS A 107 8.09 10.34 -1.92
N LEU A 108 7.82 9.05 -1.96
CA LEU A 108 7.04 8.45 -3.04
C LEU A 108 5.64 9.05 -3.12
N ILE A 109 4.95 9.06 -2.01
CA ILE A 109 3.57 9.50 -2.00
C ILE A 109 3.44 10.98 -2.25
N ASN A 110 4.35 11.78 -1.69
CA ASN A 110 4.33 13.20 -1.97
C ASN A 110 4.60 13.47 -3.45
N ALA A 111 5.50 12.71 -4.07
CA ALA A 111 5.79 12.91 -5.48
C ALA A 111 4.63 12.49 -6.36
N MET A 112 3.84 11.52 -5.90
CA MET A 112 2.70 11.04 -6.68
C MET A 112 1.51 11.98 -6.62
N TYR A 113 1.41 12.76 -5.56
CA TYR A 113 0.16 13.43 -5.24
C TYR A 113 -0.44 14.25 -6.39
N ASP A 114 0.37 15.06 -7.04
CA ASP A 114 -0.16 15.93 -8.08
C ASP A 114 -0.63 15.16 -9.31
N GLU A 115 -0.17 13.93 -9.46
CA GLU A 115 -0.54 13.12 -10.60
C GLU A 115 -1.72 12.21 -10.33
N LEU A 116 -2.21 12.19 -9.10
CA LEU A 116 -3.33 11.33 -8.76
C LEU A 116 -4.64 12.00 -9.15
N PRO A 117 -5.64 11.22 -9.57
CA PRO A 117 -6.91 11.81 -9.95
C PRO A 117 -7.58 12.48 -8.77
N ALA A 118 -8.26 13.58 -9.05
CA ALA A 118 -8.97 14.26 -7.98
C ALA A 118 -10.10 13.39 -7.49
N ARG A 119 -10.43 13.58 -6.20
CA ARG A 119 -11.50 12.84 -5.64
C ARG A 119 -12.80 13.28 -6.22
N LYS A 120 -13.68 12.33 -6.55
CA LYS A 120 -14.95 12.69 -7.07
C LYS A 120 -15.89 13.00 -5.98
N LYS A 121 -16.79 13.91 -6.22
CA LYS A 121 -17.73 14.25 -5.22
C LYS A 121 -19.04 13.62 -5.39
#